data_0cb3ae3a615f4c6c83128b9f86dfbdb4
#
_entry.id   0cb3ae3a615f4c6c83128b9f86dfbdb4
#
_cell.length_a   1.000
_cell.length_b   1.000
_cell.length_c   1.000
_cell.angle_alpha   90.00
_cell.angle_beta   90.00
_cell.angle_gamma   90.00
#
_symmetry.space_group_name_H-M   'P 1'
#
loop_
_entity.id
_entity.type
_entity.pdbx_description
1 polymer ?
#
loop_
_entity_poly.entity_id
_entity_poly.type
_entity_poly.pdbx_seq_one_letter_code
_entity_poly.pdbx_strand_id
1 'polypeptide(L)'
;MKKTVFLILLLLSPTLTFAADIDPFTTDGCSVFPDGTIEHQSLWSECCIKHDIAYWQGGTYDDRTRADQGLELCVGKVGEPEIAKIMLAGVRAGGSPYFPTSYRWGYGWAYPRGYKALTENEKNQVREKLNSMTLLIKSILKELKP
;
A
#
# COMPACT_ATOMS: atom_id res chain seq x y z
N MET A 1 -24.74 -54.24 35.64
CA MET A 1 -23.99 -53.74 34.48
C MET A 1 -23.92 -52.21 34.61
N LYS A 2 -22.75 -51.65 35.02
CA LYS A 2 -22.55 -50.20 35.19
C LYS A 2 -22.05 -49.62 33.86
N LYS A 3 -22.82 -48.75 33.23
CA LYS A 3 -22.41 -48.03 32.02
C LYS A 3 -21.57 -46.80 32.42
N THR A 4 -20.27 -46.85 32.15
CA THR A 4 -19.37 -45.71 32.35
C THR A 4 -19.51 -44.79 31.14
N VAL A 5 -20.04 -43.59 31.36
CA VAL A 5 -20.12 -42.52 30.32
C VAL A 5 -18.79 -41.78 30.33
N PHE A 6 -17.99 -41.90 29.26
CA PHE A 6 -16.78 -41.14 29.07
C PHE A 6 -17.16 -39.75 28.50
N LEU A 7 -17.03 -38.71 29.31
CA LEU A 7 -17.22 -37.32 28.90
C LEU A 7 -15.92 -36.85 28.23
N ILE A 8 -15.91 -36.76 26.89
CA ILE A 8 -14.80 -36.22 26.14
C ILE A 8 -14.88 -34.67 26.22
N LEU A 9 -14.02 -34.07 27.02
CA LEU A 9 -13.87 -32.63 27.12
C LEU A 9 -13.06 -32.13 25.90
N LEU A 10 -13.73 -31.57 24.89
CA LEU A 10 -13.06 -30.93 23.75
C LEU A 10 -12.44 -29.62 24.25
N LEU A 11 -11.13 -29.60 24.43
CA LEU A 11 -10.35 -28.40 24.69
C LEU A 11 -10.29 -27.56 23.39
N LEU A 12 -11.16 -26.56 23.24
CA LEU A 12 -11.00 -25.51 22.23
C LEU A 12 -9.79 -24.66 22.63
N SER A 13 -8.64 -24.94 22.05
CA SER A 13 -7.48 -24.05 22.14
C SER A 13 -7.77 -22.82 21.27
N PRO A 14 -7.69 -21.57 21.82
CA PRO A 14 -7.79 -20.39 21.01
C PRO A 14 -6.58 -20.33 20.07
N THR A 15 -6.81 -20.43 18.77
CA THR A 15 -5.76 -20.13 17.78
C THR A 15 -5.49 -18.63 17.82
N LEU A 16 -4.36 -18.24 18.40
CA LEU A 16 -3.81 -16.89 18.27
C LEU A 16 -3.47 -16.67 16.78
N THR A 17 -4.39 -16.07 16.03
CA THR A 17 -4.09 -15.54 14.70
C THR A 17 -3.23 -14.30 14.90
N PHE A 18 -1.92 -14.42 14.74
CA PHE A 18 -1.06 -13.26 14.56
C PHE A 18 -1.52 -12.55 13.30
N ALA A 19 -2.06 -11.34 13.45
CA ALA A 19 -2.27 -10.46 12.31
C ALA A 19 -0.90 -10.20 11.67
N ALA A 20 -0.76 -10.43 10.37
CA ALA A 20 0.49 -10.14 9.68
C ALA A 20 0.77 -8.64 9.78
N ASP A 21 2.00 -8.28 10.18
CA ASP A 21 2.44 -6.89 10.22
C ASP A 21 2.63 -6.35 8.80
N ILE A 22 2.38 -5.04 8.64
CA ILE A 22 2.68 -4.36 7.38
C ILE A 22 4.19 -4.12 7.27
N ASP A 23 4.76 -4.45 6.11
CA ASP A 23 6.15 -4.18 5.78
C ASP A 23 6.45 -2.66 5.76
N PRO A 24 7.70 -2.23 5.96
CA PRO A 24 8.08 -0.84 5.77
C PRO A 24 7.67 -0.32 4.39
N PHE A 25 7.24 0.96 4.33
CA PHE A 25 6.92 1.59 3.06
C PHE A 25 8.18 1.70 2.18
N THR A 26 8.03 1.33 0.93
CA THR A 26 9.04 1.50 -0.13
C THR A 26 8.38 2.11 -1.36
N THR A 27 9.14 2.88 -2.13
CA THR A 27 8.73 3.44 -3.40
C THR A 27 9.92 3.47 -4.34
N ASP A 28 9.69 3.29 -5.62
CA ASP A 28 10.65 3.46 -6.71
C ASP A 28 10.23 4.63 -7.65
N GLY A 29 9.37 5.52 -7.14
CA GLY A 29 8.76 6.59 -7.92
C GLY A 29 7.59 6.08 -8.74
N CYS A 30 7.61 6.29 -10.05
CA CYS A 30 6.52 5.88 -10.95
C CYS A 30 6.63 4.42 -11.44
N SER A 31 7.44 3.57 -10.78
CA SER A 31 7.67 2.15 -11.11
C SER A 31 8.12 1.96 -12.56
N VAL A 32 7.34 1.34 -13.43
CA VAL A 32 7.67 1.08 -14.85
C VAL A 32 7.50 2.32 -15.75
N PHE A 33 7.37 3.52 -15.20
CA PHE A 33 7.14 4.77 -15.93
C PHE A 33 8.15 5.84 -15.48
N PRO A 34 8.61 6.76 -16.37
CA PRO A 34 9.48 7.87 -15.95
C PRO A 34 8.82 8.77 -14.90
N ASP A 35 9.61 9.32 -13.97
CA ASP A 35 9.13 10.23 -12.92
C ASP A 35 8.82 11.65 -13.43
N GLY A 36 9.21 11.95 -14.67
CA GLY A 36 9.03 13.25 -15.27
C GLY A 36 9.45 13.28 -16.75
N THR A 37 9.60 14.46 -17.29
CA THR A 37 10.12 14.72 -18.65
C THR A 37 11.65 14.78 -18.65
N ILE A 38 12.24 14.86 -19.85
CA ILE A 38 13.69 15.09 -20.01
C ILE A 38 14.13 16.41 -19.36
N GLU A 39 13.28 17.44 -19.45
CA GLU A 39 13.56 18.77 -18.91
C GLU A 39 13.26 18.86 -17.41
N HIS A 40 12.28 18.10 -16.92
CA HIS A 40 11.82 18.08 -15.54
C HIS A 40 11.71 16.63 -15.04
N GLN A 41 12.85 16.03 -14.68
CA GLN A 41 12.98 14.59 -14.40
C GLN A 41 12.15 14.06 -13.22
N SER A 42 11.65 14.94 -12.36
CA SER A 42 10.81 14.57 -11.20
C SER A 42 9.43 15.26 -11.22
N LEU A 43 8.96 15.66 -12.41
CA LEU A 43 7.77 16.52 -12.55
C LEU A 43 6.53 15.98 -11.87
N TRP A 44 6.33 14.66 -11.89
CA TRP A 44 5.19 14.00 -11.25
C TRP A 44 5.57 12.93 -10.23
N SER A 45 6.85 12.85 -9.80
CA SER A 45 7.31 11.91 -8.76
C SER A 45 6.45 11.97 -7.50
N GLU A 46 6.06 13.18 -7.05
CA GLU A 46 5.21 13.33 -5.87
C GLU A 46 3.83 12.67 -6.05
N CYS A 47 3.28 12.70 -7.27
CA CYS A 47 2.01 12.04 -7.60
C CYS A 47 2.16 10.52 -7.48
N CYS A 48 3.26 9.97 -7.98
CA CYS A 48 3.57 8.54 -7.91
C CYS A 48 3.79 8.07 -6.46
N ILE A 49 4.57 8.82 -5.67
CA ILE A 49 4.80 8.49 -4.26
C ILE A 49 3.50 8.48 -3.45
N LYS A 50 2.60 9.44 -3.69
CA LYS A 50 1.27 9.46 -3.06
C LYS A 50 0.42 8.25 -3.45
N HIS A 51 0.49 7.85 -4.70
CA HIS A 51 -0.19 6.66 -5.22
C HIS A 51 0.39 5.39 -4.59
N ASP A 52 1.71 5.29 -4.48
CA ASP A 52 2.41 4.17 -3.85
C ASP A 52 2.03 4.01 -2.38
N ILE A 53 1.89 5.10 -1.62
CA ILE A 53 1.41 5.04 -0.23
C ILE A 53 0.02 4.40 -0.16
N ALA A 54 -0.89 4.77 -1.07
CA ALA A 54 -2.22 4.17 -1.14
C ALA A 54 -2.16 2.70 -1.53
N TYR A 55 -1.30 2.34 -2.48
CA TYR A 55 -1.10 0.97 -2.92
C TYR A 55 -0.45 0.10 -1.84
N TRP A 56 0.56 0.62 -1.16
CA TRP A 56 1.24 -0.07 -0.05
C TRP A 56 0.26 -0.46 1.06
N GLN A 57 -0.57 0.48 1.51
CA GLN A 57 -1.53 0.21 2.57
C GLN A 57 -2.68 -0.70 2.12
N GLY A 58 -3.03 -0.72 0.83
CA GLY A 58 -4.14 -1.49 0.31
C GLY A 58 -5.50 -0.98 0.80
N GLY A 59 -6.52 -1.84 0.71
CA GLY A 59 -7.90 -1.49 1.04
C GLY A 59 -8.90 -2.19 0.13
N THR A 60 -10.10 -1.62 0.00
CA THR A 60 -11.17 -2.09 -0.88
C THR A 60 -10.86 -1.81 -2.35
N TYR A 61 -11.67 -2.36 -3.24
CA TYR A 61 -11.63 -2.02 -4.68
C TYR A 61 -11.91 -0.53 -4.93
N ASP A 62 -12.84 0.06 -4.16
CA ASP A 62 -13.15 1.49 -4.28
C ASP A 62 -12.01 2.37 -3.81
N ASP A 63 -11.27 1.95 -2.78
CA ASP A 63 -10.05 2.65 -2.32
C ASP A 63 -8.99 2.68 -3.43
N ARG A 64 -8.77 1.55 -4.08
CA ARG A 64 -7.86 1.47 -5.24
C ARG A 64 -8.32 2.38 -6.37
N THR A 65 -9.62 2.32 -6.70
CA THR A 65 -10.19 3.15 -7.77
C THR A 65 -9.96 4.63 -7.52
N ARG A 66 -10.13 5.09 -6.26
CA ARG A 66 -9.84 6.47 -5.86
C ARG A 66 -8.36 6.81 -5.93
N ALA A 67 -7.47 5.90 -5.54
CA ALA A 67 -6.03 6.10 -5.63
C ALA A 67 -5.59 6.31 -7.08
N ASP A 68 -6.06 5.45 -8.00
CA ASP A 68 -5.75 5.53 -9.42
C ASP A 68 -6.26 6.84 -10.06
N GLN A 69 -7.49 7.26 -9.72
CA GLN A 69 -8.03 8.55 -10.15
C GLN A 69 -7.25 9.74 -9.56
N GLY A 70 -6.80 9.59 -8.31
CA GLY A 70 -5.95 10.58 -7.64
C GLY A 70 -4.62 10.79 -8.37
N LEU A 71 -4.00 9.70 -8.86
CA LEU A 71 -2.79 9.77 -9.70
C LEU A 71 -3.07 10.53 -11.01
N GLU A 72 -4.13 10.15 -11.75
CA GLU A 72 -4.52 10.81 -12.98
C GLU A 72 -4.73 12.32 -12.78
N LEU A 73 -5.51 12.70 -11.78
CA LEU A 73 -5.78 14.10 -11.45
C LEU A 73 -4.51 14.85 -11.05
N CYS A 74 -3.61 14.23 -10.32
CA CYS A 74 -2.35 14.84 -9.88
C CYS A 74 -1.44 15.13 -11.07
N VAL A 75 -1.19 14.14 -11.92
CA VAL A 75 -0.34 14.28 -13.11
C VAL A 75 -0.96 15.27 -14.13
N GLY A 76 -2.27 15.22 -14.33
CA GLY A 76 -2.97 16.18 -15.18
C GLY A 76 -2.84 17.63 -14.71
N LYS A 77 -2.76 17.89 -13.39
CA LYS A 77 -2.57 19.23 -12.81
C LYS A 77 -1.17 19.80 -13.02
N VAL A 78 -0.15 18.97 -13.16
CA VAL A 78 1.21 19.44 -13.47
C VAL A 78 1.41 19.72 -14.96
N GLY A 79 0.35 19.61 -15.76
CA GLY A 79 0.34 20.02 -17.17
C GLY A 79 0.45 18.89 -18.19
N GLU A 80 0.35 17.63 -17.74
CA GLU A 80 0.55 16.45 -18.60
C GLU A 80 -0.70 15.54 -18.67
N PRO A 81 -1.84 16.03 -19.21
CA PRO A 81 -3.11 15.29 -19.19
C PRO A 81 -3.09 13.99 -20.01
N GLU A 82 -2.34 13.93 -21.10
CA GLU A 82 -2.23 12.71 -21.92
C GLU A 82 -1.38 11.64 -21.21
N ILE A 83 -0.30 12.06 -20.55
CA ILE A 83 0.52 11.19 -19.70
C ILE A 83 -0.31 10.65 -18.54
N ALA A 84 -1.11 11.48 -17.89
CA ALA A 84 -2.01 11.10 -16.81
C ALA A 84 -2.94 9.94 -17.21
N LYS A 85 -3.53 9.99 -18.41
CA LYS A 85 -4.40 8.92 -18.95
C LYS A 85 -3.64 7.62 -19.20
N ILE A 86 -2.41 7.72 -19.72
CA ILE A 86 -1.55 6.55 -19.98
C ILE A 86 -1.19 5.89 -18.64
N MET A 87 -0.80 6.69 -17.64
CA MET A 87 -0.48 6.20 -16.30
C MET A 87 -1.71 5.55 -15.64
N LEU A 88 -2.89 6.17 -15.74
CA LEU A 88 -4.14 5.57 -15.26
C LEU A 88 -4.40 4.19 -15.89
N ALA A 89 -4.25 4.07 -17.20
CA ALA A 89 -4.43 2.79 -17.88
C ALA A 89 -3.41 1.73 -17.39
N GLY A 90 -2.15 2.13 -17.19
CA GLY A 90 -1.09 1.28 -16.68
C GLY A 90 -1.37 0.75 -15.29
N VAL A 91 -1.71 1.62 -14.33
CA VAL A 91 -1.99 1.20 -12.94
C VAL A 91 -3.27 0.36 -12.84
N ARG A 92 -4.27 0.63 -13.69
CA ARG A 92 -5.49 -0.21 -13.77
C ARG A 92 -5.19 -1.62 -14.23
N ALA A 93 -4.32 -1.77 -15.24
CA ALA A 93 -3.93 -3.08 -15.77
C ALA A 93 -2.98 -3.82 -14.83
N GLY A 94 -1.92 -3.14 -14.34
CA GLY A 94 -0.81 -3.78 -13.62
C GLY A 94 -0.98 -3.90 -12.11
N GLY A 95 -1.77 -3.02 -11.48
CA GLY A 95 -1.83 -2.87 -10.02
C GLY A 95 -2.79 -3.83 -9.29
N SER A 96 -3.23 -4.92 -9.93
CA SER A 96 -4.15 -5.87 -9.30
C SER A 96 -3.52 -6.52 -8.04
N PRO A 97 -4.28 -6.70 -6.94
CA PRO A 97 -3.79 -7.40 -5.74
C PRO A 97 -3.51 -8.89 -5.97
N TYR A 98 -3.95 -9.43 -7.10
CA TYR A 98 -3.80 -10.85 -7.47
C TYR A 98 -2.54 -11.14 -8.29
N PHE A 99 -1.78 -10.10 -8.66
CA PHE A 99 -0.47 -10.26 -9.28
C PHE A 99 0.63 -10.28 -8.21
N PRO A 100 1.57 -11.24 -8.22
CA PRO A 100 2.64 -11.33 -7.23
C PRO A 100 3.77 -10.34 -7.53
N THR A 101 3.43 -9.05 -7.71
CA THR A 101 4.38 -7.96 -7.99
C THR A 101 4.62 -7.10 -6.76
N SER A 102 5.77 -6.40 -6.72
CA SER A 102 6.13 -5.46 -5.65
C SER A 102 5.32 -4.16 -5.67
N TYR A 103 4.59 -3.90 -6.75
CA TYR A 103 3.74 -2.72 -6.95
C TYR A 103 2.24 -3.05 -7.01
N ARG A 104 1.83 -4.27 -6.59
CA ARG A 104 0.41 -4.66 -6.51
C ARG A 104 -0.34 -3.87 -5.44
N TRP A 105 -1.65 -3.75 -5.58
CA TRP A 105 -2.51 -3.24 -4.50
C TRP A 105 -2.31 -4.02 -3.20
N GLY A 106 -2.03 -3.32 -2.10
CA GLY A 106 -1.73 -3.91 -0.81
C GLY A 106 -0.35 -4.57 -0.71
N TYR A 107 0.68 -4.06 -1.45
CA TYR A 107 2.01 -4.67 -1.45
C TYR A 107 2.73 -4.60 -0.10
N GLY A 108 2.32 -3.72 0.82
CA GLY A 108 2.83 -3.71 2.19
C GLY A 108 2.41 -4.90 3.05
N TRP A 109 1.49 -5.72 2.57
CA TRP A 109 1.01 -6.91 3.29
C TRP A 109 1.47 -8.18 2.60
N ALA A 110 1.55 -9.28 3.38
CA ALA A 110 1.84 -10.61 2.84
C ALA A 110 0.88 -10.97 1.69
N TYR A 111 1.44 -11.58 0.65
CA TYR A 111 0.68 -12.08 -0.49
C TYR A 111 0.10 -13.49 -0.19
N PRO A 112 -1.13 -13.81 -0.66
CA PRO A 112 -2.12 -12.95 -1.30
C PRO A 112 -3.00 -12.21 -0.28
N ARG A 113 -3.28 -10.93 -0.52
CA ARG A 113 -4.20 -10.17 0.35
C ARG A 113 -5.59 -9.96 -0.28
N GLY A 114 -5.66 -9.69 -1.58
CA GLY A 114 -6.88 -9.30 -2.28
C GLY A 114 -7.39 -7.90 -1.90
N TYR A 115 -8.62 -7.59 -2.29
CA TYR A 115 -9.31 -6.37 -1.87
C TYR A 115 -9.96 -6.60 -0.50
N LYS A 116 -9.54 -5.85 0.50
CA LYS A 116 -10.01 -6.00 1.88
C LYS A 116 -9.91 -4.66 2.61
N ALA A 117 -11.00 -4.22 3.22
CA ALA A 117 -10.98 -3.04 4.09
C ALA A 117 -9.96 -3.24 5.23
N LEU A 118 -9.23 -2.17 5.57
CA LEU A 118 -8.30 -2.19 6.69
C LEU A 118 -9.08 -2.26 8.01
N THR A 119 -8.70 -3.17 8.89
CA THR A 119 -9.13 -3.20 10.28
C THR A 119 -8.54 -2.01 11.04
N GLU A 120 -9.06 -1.69 12.22
CA GLU A 120 -8.49 -0.61 13.05
C GLU A 120 -7.04 -0.89 13.46
N ASN A 121 -6.68 -2.15 13.71
CA ASN A 121 -5.29 -2.52 13.99
C ASN A 121 -4.39 -2.28 12.77
N GLU A 122 -4.81 -2.67 11.58
CA GLU A 122 -4.07 -2.45 10.34
C GLU A 122 -3.89 -0.94 10.04
N LYS A 123 -4.93 -0.12 10.26
CA LYS A 123 -4.84 1.35 10.16
C LYS A 123 -3.84 1.94 11.15
N ASN A 124 -3.76 1.40 12.36
CA ASN A 124 -2.79 1.82 13.35
C ASN A 124 -1.36 1.50 12.89
N GLN A 125 -1.11 0.29 12.41
CA GLN A 125 0.19 -0.11 11.85
C GLN A 125 0.63 0.79 10.69
N VAL A 126 -0.28 1.07 9.73
CA VAL A 126 -0.03 2.02 8.62
C VAL A 126 0.41 3.38 9.16
N ARG A 127 -0.33 3.93 10.11
CA ARG A 127 -0.06 5.24 10.73
C ARG A 127 1.30 5.26 11.45
N GLU A 128 1.62 4.22 12.21
CA GLU A 128 2.88 4.10 12.93
C GLU A 128 4.08 4.04 11.97
N LYS A 129 4.00 3.25 10.89
CA LYS A 129 5.06 3.17 9.88
C LYS A 129 5.29 4.51 9.18
N LEU A 130 4.21 5.21 8.76
CA LEU A 130 4.31 6.53 8.13
C LEU A 130 4.85 7.60 9.08
N ASN A 131 4.45 7.58 10.36
CA ASN A 131 5.00 8.49 11.37
C ASN A 131 6.49 8.25 11.60
N SER A 132 6.92 6.99 11.72
CA SER A 132 8.34 6.63 11.90
C SER A 132 9.18 7.11 10.71
N MET A 133 8.70 6.92 9.47
CA MET A 133 9.37 7.42 8.27
C MET A 133 9.46 8.96 8.28
N THR A 134 8.39 9.64 8.66
CA THR A 134 8.36 11.11 8.75
C THR A 134 9.38 11.63 9.76
N LEU A 135 9.50 10.98 10.92
CA LEU A 135 10.48 11.34 11.95
C LEU A 135 11.92 11.12 11.46
N LEU A 136 12.17 10.01 10.77
CA LEU A 136 13.48 9.70 10.19
C LEU A 136 13.87 10.77 9.16
N ILE A 137 12.98 11.12 8.22
CA ILE A 137 13.24 12.15 7.21
C ILE A 137 13.53 13.50 7.88
N LYS A 138 12.75 13.89 8.90
CA LYS A 138 13.00 15.13 9.66
C LYS A 138 14.35 15.14 10.36
N SER A 139 14.78 14.01 10.91
CA SER A 139 16.10 13.87 11.54
C SER A 139 17.22 14.08 10.52
N ILE A 140 17.16 13.39 9.38
CA ILE A 140 18.14 13.52 8.29
C ILE A 140 18.22 14.97 7.78
N LEU A 141 17.06 15.59 7.52
CA LEU A 141 17.00 16.98 7.04
C LEU A 141 17.56 17.99 8.06
N LYS A 142 17.49 17.69 9.36
CA LYS A 142 18.10 18.51 10.40
C LYS A 142 19.64 18.43 10.36
N GLU A 143 20.19 17.26 10.09
CA GLU A 143 21.65 17.04 9.98
C GLU A 143 22.23 17.62 8.69
N LEU A 144 21.44 17.67 7.60
CA LEU A 144 21.86 18.22 6.30
C LEU A 144 21.75 19.74 6.19
N LYS A 145 21.19 20.43 7.19
CA LYS A 145 21.17 21.90 7.21
C LYS A 145 22.59 22.40 7.51
N PRO A 146 23.17 23.26 6.62
CA PRO A 146 24.50 23.86 6.83
C PRO A 146 24.54 24.77 8.08
#